data_3d57c18802e5f6d4652efe4a54b190ad
#
_entry.id   3d57c18802e5f6d4652efe4a54b190ad
#
_cell.length_a   1.000
_cell.length_b   1.000
_cell.length_c   1.000
_cell.angle_alpha   90.00
_cell.angle_beta   90.00
_cell.angle_gamma   90.00
#
_symmetry.space_group_name_H-M   'P 1'
#
loop_
_entity.id
_entity.type
_entity.pdbx_description
1 polymer ?
#
loop_
_entity_poly.entity_id
_entity_poly.type
_entity_poly.pdbx_seq_one_letter_code
_entity_poly.pdbx_strand_id
1 'polypeptide(L)'
;MSGRELKIIWTGVFLLCVCAWANAMDSVAVSGFWTRYSKTPRYVAVDSISLQRRATEEAKRVRFIYNVDFATYFDNREYKAPYQIPQTLLNFRLSPEIGVRINDRAGGVHEMVAGVRYTQPLGGDWRDIQIAPTAYYHFQYRGFDVGMGAIPYENRIAPLPDWVMYDSLVYMHPNIQGALMSYRDKRGYVEFMCDWRSSQTAERREMFRLVLDGRYQYKWLMTGGLFSLNHKAGFAAPNHEAVMDDINLNAFVGVNLSSYTLLDSLSLQVGYIFEWERDRATDESLFPQGMLVELYARWWFLGLKNTFYYGDNLQPFRARNAYFNLGDPFYQSRLYNRTDLIVYLYRSSFVNFYFSWNMHYDTYHLQHQQQLIVRFNLDGIWHRHGELRGLFDK
;
A
#
# COMPACT_ATOMS: atom_id res chain seq x y z
N MET A 1 -0.39 -0.24 -34.10
CA MET A 1 -1.59 0.50 -33.69
C MET A 1 -1.31 1.99 -33.72
N SER A 2 -2.14 2.79 -34.39
CA SER A 2 -1.94 4.22 -34.49
C SER A 2 -2.28 4.90 -33.17
N GLY A 3 -1.65 6.02 -32.84
CA GLY A 3 -1.89 6.75 -31.58
C GLY A 3 -3.34 7.26 -31.41
N ARG A 4 -4.18 7.10 -32.42
CA ARG A 4 -5.62 7.38 -32.36
C ARG A 4 -6.43 6.23 -31.74
N GLU A 5 -6.04 5.00 -32.02
CA GLU A 5 -6.71 3.81 -31.46
C GLU A 5 -6.41 3.64 -29.96
N LEU A 6 -5.20 4.00 -29.55
CA LEU A 6 -4.82 4.01 -28.13
C LEU A 6 -5.65 5.02 -27.33
N LYS A 7 -5.92 6.22 -27.87
CA LYS A 7 -6.77 7.23 -27.21
C LYS A 7 -8.21 6.77 -27.03
N ILE A 8 -8.77 6.02 -27.98
CA ILE A 8 -10.14 5.52 -27.92
C ILE A 8 -10.29 4.44 -26.84
N ILE A 9 -9.31 3.54 -26.71
CA ILE A 9 -9.29 2.51 -25.67
C ILE A 9 -9.18 3.17 -24.29
N TRP A 10 -8.32 4.16 -24.12
CA TRP A 10 -8.13 4.88 -22.86
C TRP A 10 -9.36 5.67 -22.43
N THR A 11 -10.05 6.32 -23.37
CA THR A 11 -11.30 7.04 -23.08
C THR A 11 -12.42 6.08 -22.73
N GLY A 12 -12.49 4.91 -23.34
CA GLY A 12 -13.49 3.88 -23.05
C GLY A 12 -13.31 3.23 -21.69
N VAL A 13 -12.08 2.89 -21.29
CA VAL A 13 -11.79 2.32 -19.98
C VAL A 13 -12.02 3.34 -18.86
N PHE A 14 -11.65 4.60 -19.07
CA PHE A 14 -11.89 5.67 -18.09
C PHE A 14 -13.39 5.97 -17.93
N LEU A 15 -14.16 5.98 -19.02
CA LEU A 15 -15.62 6.16 -18.99
C LEU A 15 -16.34 4.97 -18.33
N LEU A 16 -15.91 3.73 -18.56
CA LEU A 16 -16.48 2.56 -17.89
C LEU A 16 -16.22 2.58 -16.37
N CYS A 17 -15.07 3.02 -15.94
CA CYS A 17 -14.78 3.23 -14.52
C CYS A 17 -15.63 4.34 -13.91
N VAL A 18 -15.90 5.43 -14.63
CA VAL A 18 -16.69 6.58 -14.15
C VAL A 18 -18.19 6.32 -14.22
N CYS A 19 -18.70 5.61 -15.25
CA CYS A 19 -20.14 5.31 -15.38
C CYS A 19 -20.63 4.23 -14.41
N ALA A 20 -19.78 3.30 -13.96
CA ALA A 20 -20.12 2.36 -12.90
C ALA A 20 -20.36 3.06 -11.53
N TRP A 21 -19.90 4.29 -11.39
CA TRP A 21 -19.96 5.09 -10.17
C TRP A 21 -21.33 5.74 -9.90
N ALA A 22 -22.13 5.95 -10.94
CA ALA A 22 -23.30 6.82 -10.83
C ALA A 22 -24.59 6.16 -10.27
N ASN A 23 -24.69 4.83 -10.17
CA ASN A 23 -26.01 4.16 -10.02
C ASN A 23 -26.18 3.18 -8.86
N ALA A 24 -25.45 3.28 -7.76
CA ALA A 24 -25.62 2.26 -6.74
C ALA A 24 -25.53 2.75 -5.28
N MET A 25 -26.68 3.04 -4.68
CA MET A 25 -26.86 3.16 -3.22
C MET A 25 -27.47 1.86 -2.69
N ASP A 26 -26.70 1.05 -1.96
CA ASP A 26 -27.09 0.20 -0.81
C ASP A 26 -25.91 -0.61 -0.25
N SER A 27 -25.95 -0.80 1.05
CA SER A 27 -24.82 -1.13 1.91
C SER A 27 -24.37 -2.58 1.93
N VAL A 28 -23.06 -2.86 1.74
CA VAL A 28 -22.39 -4.07 2.23
C VAL A 28 -20.99 -3.71 2.71
N ALA A 29 -20.61 -4.24 3.86
CA ALA A 29 -19.29 -4.01 4.46
C ALA A 29 -18.19 -4.58 3.56
N VAL A 30 -17.21 -3.75 3.22
CA VAL A 30 -16.00 -4.18 2.51
C VAL A 30 -15.07 -4.84 3.54
N SER A 31 -15.13 -6.16 3.65
CA SER A 31 -14.14 -6.92 4.41
C SER A 31 -12.86 -7.04 3.59
N GLY A 32 -11.76 -6.54 4.14
CA GLY A 32 -10.54 -6.34 3.38
C GLY A 32 -9.81 -7.60 2.96
N PHE A 33 -9.54 -7.71 1.68
CA PHE A 33 -8.60 -8.63 1.06
C PHE A 33 -7.12 -8.32 1.40
N TRP A 34 -6.83 -7.09 1.81
CA TRP A 34 -5.49 -6.52 1.93
C TRP A 34 -4.94 -6.48 3.37
N THR A 35 -5.17 -7.52 4.15
CA THR A 35 -4.70 -7.54 5.54
C THR A 35 -3.33 -8.21 5.72
N ARG A 36 -2.33 -7.84 4.95
CA ARG A 36 -0.94 -8.07 5.40
C ARG A 36 -0.59 -7.17 6.58
N TYR A 37 -1.18 -6.00 6.62
CA TYR A 37 -1.10 -5.08 7.74
C TYR A 37 -2.53 -4.73 8.11
N SER A 38 -3.07 -5.38 9.13
CA SER A 38 -4.32 -4.92 9.72
C SER A 38 -4.06 -3.50 10.22
N LYS A 39 -4.32 -2.51 9.35
CA LYS A 39 -4.57 -1.19 9.88
C LYS A 39 -5.80 -1.32 10.74
N THR A 40 -5.67 -1.12 12.03
CA THR A 40 -6.74 -0.48 12.74
C THR A 40 -6.98 0.81 11.96
N PRO A 41 -8.13 0.99 11.30
CA PRO A 41 -8.32 2.22 10.58
C PRO A 41 -8.09 3.32 11.60
N ARG A 42 -7.11 4.19 11.37
CA ARG A 42 -6.93 5.43 12.14
C ARG A 42 -8.25 6.19 12.20
N TYR A 43 -9.15 5.83 11.33
CA TYR A 43 -10.39 6.51 11.08
C TYR A 43 -11.48 5.44 10.96
N VAL A 44 -12.17 5.22 12.06
CA VAL A 44 -13.49 4.57 12.05
C VAL A 44 -14.35 5.42 11.12
N ALA A 45 -15.00 4.80 10.13
CA ALA A 45 -16.03 5.47 9.36
C ALA A 45 -17.14 5.86 10.35
N VAL A 46 -17.06 7.07 10.86
CA VAL A 46 -18.04 7.58 11.82
C VAL A 46 -19.28 7.92 11.02
N ASP A 47 -20.41 7.39 11.45
CA ASP A 47 -21.70 7.68 10.88
C ASP A 47 -21.89 9.22 10.73
N SER A 48 -22.16 9.64 9.50
CA SER A 48 -22.22 11.07 9.13
C SER A 48 -23.22 11.87 9.95
N ILE A 49 -24.26 11.24 10.47
CA ILE A 49 -25.28 11.88 11.31
C ILE A 49 -24.77 12.14 12.74
N SER A 50 -24.01 11.22 13.30
CA SER A 50 -23.39 11.40 14.63
C SER A 50 -22.25 12.42 14.61
N LEU A 51 -21.54 12.54 13.49
CA LEU A 51 -20.51 13.58 13.27
C LEU A 51 -21.11 14.97 13.20
N GLN A 52 -22.21 15.17 12.47
CA GLN A 52 -22.87 16.49 12.37
C GLN A 52 -23.39 17.00 13.72
N ARG A 53 -23.96 16.14 14.56
CA ARG A 53 -24.42 16.55 15.91
C ARG A 53 -23.23 16.85 16.84
N ARG A 54 -22.16 16.06 16.82
CA ARG A 54 -20.96 16.33 17.63
C ARG A 54 -20.18 17.53 17.13
N ALA A 55 -20.08 17.75 15.81
CA ALA A 55 -19.37 18.89 15.22
C ALA A 55 -20.00 20.23 15.60
N THR A 56 -21.31 20.29 15.84
CA THR A 56 -22.01 21.54 16.27
C THR A 56 -21.65 21.91 17.71
N GLU A 57 -21.41 20.95 18.58
CA GLU A 57 -21.08 21.19 20.00
C GLU A 57 -19.55 21.25 20.24
N GLU A 58 -18.75 20.60 19.41
CA GLU A 58 -17.31 20.47 19.57
C GLU A 58 -16.48 21.32 18.57
N ALA A 59 -17.13 21.99 17.62
CA ALA A 59 -16.48 22.90 16.70
C ALA A 59 -15.71 23.98 17.48
N LYS A 60 -14.38 23.99 17.37
CA LYS A 60 -13.35 24.84 17.99
C LYS A 60 -12.54 24.23 19.12
N ARG A 61 -12.69 22.96 19.48
CA ARG A 61 -11.77 22.38 20.47
C ARG A 61 -10.55 21.81 19.76
N VAL A 62 -9.41 22.38 20.00
CA VAL A 62 -8.11 21.78 19.67
C VAL A 62 -7.94 20.56 20.57
N ARG A 63 -7.66 19.42 19.98
CA ARG A 63 -7.40 18.17 20.69
C ARG A 63 -5.99 17.69 20.36
N PHE A 64 -5.27 17.25 21.37
CA PHE A 64 -4.03 16.55 21.17
C PHE A 64 -4.31 15.11 20.72
N ILE A 65 -3.60 14.67 19.72
CA ILE A 65 -3.63 13.29 19.22
C ILE A 65 -2.24 12.69 19.32
N TYR A 66 -2.19 11.39 19.50
CA TYR A 66 -0.94 10.64 19.50
C TYR A 66 -1.15 9.30 18.80
N ASN A 67 -0.05 8.73 18.32
CA ASN A 67 0.00 7.38 17.80
C ASN A 67 1.36 6.77 18.17
N VAL A 68 1.35 5.50 18.55
CA VAL A 68 2.57 4.73 18.75
C VAL A 68 2.42 3.43 17.96
N ASP A 69 3.18 3.29 16.90
CA ASP A 69 3.26 2.06 16.11
C ASP A 69 4.58 1.36 16.43
N PHE A 70 4.50 0.16 16.96
CA PHE A 70 5.62 -0.73 17.19
C PHE A 70 5.46 -1.98 16.33
N ALA A 71 6.51 -2.38 15.63
CA ALA A 71 6.53 -3.61 14.88
C ALA A 71 7.86 -4.32 15.01
N THR A 72 7.83 -5.65 15.16
CA THR A 72 8.99 -6.50 14.93
C THR A 72 8.77 -7.29 13.65
N TYR A 73 9.85 -7.51 12.94
CA TYR A 73 9.83 -8.14 11.65
C TYR A 73 11.01 -9.12 11.55
N PHE A 74 10.70 -10.40 11.66
CA PHE A 74 11.62 -11.47 11.34
C PHE A 74 11.28 -12.00 9.95
N ASP A 75 12.29 -12.13 9.09
CA ASP A 75 12.14 -12.59 7.71
C ASP A 75 13.36 -13.44 7.33
N ASN A 76 13.18 -14.75 7.27
CA ASN A 76 14.17 -15.68 6.82
C ASN A 76 13.88 -16.08 5.37
N ARG A 77 14.82 -15.80 4.47
CA ARG A 77 14.72 -15.99 3.02
C ARG A 77 15.69 -17.06 2.57
N GLU A 78 15.17 -18.21 2.23
CA GLU A 78 15.92 -19.35 1.68
C GLU A 78 15.77 -19.33 0.16
N TYR A 79 16.31 -18.30 -0.48
CA TYR A 79 16.19 -18.09 -1.90
C TYR A 79 17.34 -18.72 -2.67
N LYS A 80 17.03 -19.29 -3.86
CA LYS A 80 17.97 -19.92 -4.78
C LYS A 80 18.03 -19.23 -6.14
N ALA A 81 17.03 -18.39 -6.45
CA ALA A 81 17.00 -17.66 -7.72
C ALA A 81 18.15 -16.65 -7.78
N PRO A 82 18.85 -16.54 -8.92
CA PRO A 82 20.04 -15.69 -9.06
C PRO A 82 19.74 -14.19 -8.94
N TYR A 83 18.49 -13.80 -9.07
CA TYR A 83 18.02 -12.41 -8.94
C TYR A 83 17.50 -12.08 -7.54
N GLN A 84 17.57 -13.02 -6.60
CA GLN A 84 17.17 -12.86 -5.21
C GLN A 84 18.37 -13.09 -4.27
N ILE A 85 18.32 -12.43 -3.11
CA ILE A 85 19.38 -12.55 -2.10
C ILE A 85 18.85 -13.37 -0.93
N PRO A 86 19.44 -14.55 -0.63
CA PRO A 86 19.15 -15.29 0.59
C PRO A 86 19.69 -14.52 1.79
N GLN A 87 18.83 -14.24 2.77
CA GLN A 87 19.21 -13.50 3.96
C GLN A 87 18.18 -13.67 5.07
N THR A 88 18.64 -13.52 6.31
CA THR A 88 17.75 -13.41 7.46
C THR A 88 17.75 -11.97 7.96
N LEU A 89 16.58 -11.37 8.03
CA LEU A 89 16.38 -10.01 8.53
C LEU A 89 15.60 -10.08 9.84
N LEU A 90 16.06 -9.37 10.84
CA LEU A 90 15.33 -9.18 12.10
C LEU A 90 15.43 -7.71 12.49
N ASN A 91 14.33 -7.01 12.36
CA ASN A 91 14.25 -5.60 12.67
C ASN A 91 13.14 -5.34 13.69
N PHE A 92 13.30 -4.30 14.48
CA PHE A 92 12.17 -3.67 15.14
C PHE A 92 12.02 -2.24 14.69
N ARG A 93 10.81 -1.75 14.73
CA ARG A 93 10.43 -0.39 14.38
C ARG A 93 9.58 0.20 15.48
N LEU A 94 9.88 1.42 15.86
CA LEU A 94 9.09 2.23 16.77
C LEU A 94 8.78 3.57 16.10
N SER A 95 7.50 3.91 16.00
CA SER A 95 7.04 5.11 15.32
C SER A 95 6.08 5.91 16.21
N PRO A 96 6.61 6.69 17.17
CA PRO A 96 5.79 7.62 17.93
C PRO A 96 5.45 8.85 17.08
N GLU A 97 4.18 9.26 17.15
CA GLU A 97 3.69 10.49 16.53
C GLU A 97 2.80 11.26 17.50
N ILE A 98 2.87 12.56 17.48
CA ILE A 98 2.00 13.47 18.20
C ILE A 98 1.42 14.50 17.24
N GLY A 99 0.27 15.04 17.58
CA GLY A 99 -0.35 16.03 16.72
C GLY A 99 -1.48 16.79 17.38
N VAL A 100 -2.11 17.62 16.57
CA VAL A 100 -3.30 18.38 16.93
C VAL A 100 -4.40 18.09 15.95
N ARG A 101 -5.63 17.97 16.45
CA ARG A 101 -6.85 17.81 15.67
C ARG A 101 -7.80 18.98 15.95
N ILE A 102 -8.37 19.51 14.87
CA ILE A 102 -9.37 20.56 14.90
C ILE A 102 -10.54 20.13 14.02
N ASN A 103 -11.74 20.20 14.54
CA ASN A 103 -12.94 19.99 13.73
C ASN A 103 -13.49 21.36 13.29
N ASP A 104 -13.74 21.52 12.00
CA ASP A 104 -14.40 22.72 11.50
C ASP A 104 -15.92 22.65 11.65
N ARG A 105 -16.60 23.79 11.41
CA ARG A 105 -18.07 23.89 11.51
C ARG A 105 -18.80 23.11 10.41
N ALA A 106 -18.15 22.83 9.29
CA ALA A 106 -18.72 22.09 8.17
C ALA A 106 -18.63 20.58 8.36
N GLY A 107 -17.97 20.11 9.43
CA GLY A 107 -17.72 18.71 9.74
C GLY A 107 -16.41 18.17 9.17
N GLY A 108 -15.55 19.05 8.67
CA GLY A 108 -14.18 18.70 8.28
C GLY A 108 -13.30 18.46 9.51
N VAL A 109 -12.42 17.48 9.43
CA VAL A 109 -11.42 17.16 10.45
C VAL A 109 -10.05 17.49 9.90
N HIS A 110 -9.34 18.35 10.60
CA HIS A 110 -7.99 18.79 10.25
C HIS A 110 -7.00 18.29 11.29
N GLU A 111 -5.92 17.71 10.86
CA GLU A 111 -4.84 17.24 11.73
C GLU A 111 -3.49 17.72 11.23
N MET A 112 -2.64 18.10 12.15
CA MET A 112 -1.20 18.25 11.92
C MET A 112 -0.48 17.27 12.83
N VAL A 113 0.31 16.40 12.23
CA VAL A 113 1.01 15.33 12.92
C VAL A 113 2.49 15.43 12.64
N ALA A 114 3.30 15.23 13.69
CA ALA A 114 4.74 15.11 13.59
C ALA A 114 5.23 13.94 14.43
N GLY A 115 6.27 13.29 13.99
CA GLY A 115 6.83 12.14 14.68
C GLY A 115 8.12 11.68 14.06
N VAL A 116 8.54 10.51 14.48
CA VAL A 116 9.76 9.89 13.99
C VAL A 116 9.54 8.39 13.86
N ARG A 117 10.12 7.82 12.84
CA ARG A 117 10.19 6.36 12.64
C ARG A 117 11.62 5.92 12.91
N TYR A 118 11.79 5.19 13.97
CA TYR A 118 13.02 4.55 14.34
C TYR A 118 12.97 3.09 13.91
N THR A 119 13.94 2.65 13.10
CA THR A 119 14.10 1.24 12.69
C THR A 119 15.50 0.78 13.05
N GLN A 120 15.60 -0.33 13.77
CA GLN A 120 16.86 -0.94 14.15
C GLN A 120 16.94 -2.40 13.72
N PRO A 121 17.96 -2.77 12.93
CA PRO A 121 18.32 -4.18 12.74
C PRO A 121 18.81 -4.77 14.06
N LEU A 122 18.24 -5.90 14.47
CA LEU A 122 18.72 -6.64 15.65
C LEU A 122 19.93 -7.49 15.26
N GLY A 123 20.98 -7.41 16.06
CA GLY A 123 22.28 -8.02 15.74
C GLY A 123 23.19 -7.17 14.83
N GLY A 124 22.70 -6.04 14.33
CA GLY A 124 23.49 -5.07 13.57
C GLY A 124 24.24 -4.05 14.47
N ASP A 125 25.06 -3.20 13.83
CA ASP A 125 25.73 -2.09 14.49
C ASP A 125 24.71 -0.96 14.77
N TRP A 126 24.99 -0.11 15.77
CA TRP A 126 24.18 1.07 16.05
C TRP A 126 24.15 2.07 14.86
N ARG A 127 25.12 1.98 13.95
CA ARG A 127 25.18 2.79 12.71
C ARG A 127 24.17 2.34 11.65
N ASP A 128 23.62 1.14 11.79
CA ASP A 128 22.61 0.63 10.87
C ASP A 128 21.20 1.13 11.23
N ILE A 129 21.09 1.92 12.31
CA ILE A 129 19.83 2.54 12.72
C ILE A 129 19.34 3.50 11.63
N GLN A 130 18.09 3.36 11.26
CA GLN A 130 17.44 4.27 10.34
C GLN A 130 16.42 5.13 11.08
N ILE A 131 16.51 6.43 10.87
CA ILE A 131 15.58 7.41 11.43
C ILE A 131 14.95 8.19 10.28
N ALA A 132 13.64 8.09 10.16
CA ALA A 132 12.87 8.83 9.16
C ALA A 132 11.83 9.72 9.87
N PRO A 133 11.89 11.05 9.70
CA PRO A 133 10.88 11.94 10.25
C PRO A 133 9.54 11.71 9.57
N THR A 134 8.45 11.86 10.34
CA THR A 134 7.09 12.01 9.83
C THR A 134 6.60 13.41 10.17
N ALA A 135 6.04 14.11 9.21
CA ALA A 135 5.40 15.40 9.40
C ALA A 135 4.41 15.61 8.29
N TYR A 136 3.14 15.67 8.62
CA TYR A 136 2.12 15.82 7.61
C TYR A 136 0.88 16.52 8.13
N TYR A 137 0.22 17.22 7.21
CA TYR A 137 -1.15 17.68 7.35
C TYR A 137 -2.10 16.62 6.84
N HIS A 138 -3.23 16.45 7.51
CA HIS A 138 -4.25 15.50 7.15
C HIS A 138 -5.63 16.16 7.28
N PHE A 139 -6.49 15.95 6.26
CA PHE A 139 -7.83 16.47 6.19
C PHE A 139 -8.82 15.38 5.82
N GLN A 140 -9.93 15.31 6.54
CA GLN A 140 -11.03 14.39 6.26
C GLN A 140 -12.36 15.10 6.16
N TYR A 141 -13.15 14.75 5.15
CA TYR A 141 -14.50 15.23 4.98
C TYR A 141 -15.34 14.30 4.12
N ARG A 142 -16.47 13.77 4.65
CA ARG A 142 -17.47 12.99 3.90
C ARG A 142 -16.88 11.88 3.00
N GLY A 143 -15.98 11.09 3.53
CA GLY A 143 -15.31 10.02 2.77
C GLY A 143 -14.07 10.45 1.98
N PHE A 144 -13.83 11.75 1.82
CA PHE A 144 -12.56 12.27 1.33
C PHE A 144 -11.53 12.28 2.44
N ASP A 145 -10.32 11.90 2.09
CA ASP A 145 -9.15 11.87 2.95
C ASP A 145 -7.97 12.42 2.15
N VAL A 146 -7.27 13.44 2.68
CA VAL A 146 -6.16 14.10 2.00
C VAL A 146 -5.02 14.29 2.98
N GLY A 147 -3.87 13.70 2.69
CA GLY A 147 -2.62 13.89 3.42
C GLY A 147 -1.58 14.60 2.56
N MET A 148 -0.78 15.48 3.17
CA MET A 148 0.36 16.14 2.51
C MET A 148 1.55 16.23 3.46
N GLY A 149 2.73 15.83 2.98
CA GLY A 149 3.99 15.85 3.76
C GLY A 149 4.72 14.51 3.74
N ALA A 150 5.41 14.17 4.82
CA ALA A 150 6.04 12.87 5.02
C ALA A 150 5.08 11.94 5.76
N ILE A 151 4.31 11.16 4.98
CA ILE A 151 3.16 10.37 5.42
C ILE A 151 3.58 8.90 5.52
N PRO A 152 3.31 8.19 6.63
CA PRO A 152 3.56 6.76 6.68
C PRO A 152 2.84 5.99 5.56
N TYR A 153 3.53 5.05 4.89
CA TYR A 153 2.91 4.18 3.87
C TYR A 153 1.72 3.40 4.41
N GLU A 154 1.70 3.12 5.70
CA GLU A 154 0.60 2.46 6.39
C GLU A 154 -0.69 3.29 6.41
N ASN A 155 -0.65 4.57 6.05
CA ASN A 155 -1.85 5.42 5.93
C ASN A 155 -2.62 5.16 4.63
N ARG A 156 -2.08 4.40 3.69
CA ARG A 156 -2.82 3.95 2.51
C ARG A 156 -4.00 3.07 2.88
N ILE A 157 -5.05 3.11 2.08
CA ILE A 157 -6.23 2.24 2.24
C ILE A 157 -5.84 0.78 2.03
N ALA A 158 -5.02 0.50 1.03
CA ALA A 158 -4.51 -0.83 0.73
C ALA A 158 -2.98 -0.79 0.52
N PRO A 159 -2.23 -1.84 0.91
CA PRO A 159 -0.82 -1.94 0.57
C PRO A 159 -0.65 -2.02 -0.95
N LEU A 160 0.49 -1.56 -1.45
CA LEU A 160 0.86 -1.80 -2.85
C LEU A 160 1.05 -3.30 -3.09
N PRO A 161 0.64 -3.80 -4.27
CA PRO A 161 0.94 -5.18 -4.66
C PRO A 161 2.45 -5.44 -4.75
N ASP A 162 2.85 -6.68 -4.50
CA ASP A 162 4.27 -7.07 -4.49
C ASP A 162 4.97 -6.80 -5.85
N TRP A 163 4.24 -6.90 -6.96
CA TRP A 163 4.78 -6.60 -8.29
C TRP A 163 5.02 -5.09 -8.54
N VAL A 164 4.46 -4.21 -7.71
CA VAL A 164 4.71 -2.75 -7.73
C VAL A 164 5.73 -2.34 -6.69
N MET A 165 5.67 -2.94 -5.51
CA MET A 165 6.55 -2.59 -4.40
C MET A 165 6.85 -3.82 -3.54
N TYR A 166 8.11 -4.20 -3.54
CA TYR A 166 8.63 -5.32 -2.77
C TYR A 166 8.54 -5.09 -1.26
N ASP A 167 8.20 -6.12 -0.50
CA ASP A 167 7.99 -6.08 0.94
C ASP A 167 9.09 -5.33 1.73
N SER A 168 10.35 -5.61 1.43
CA SER A 168 11.47 -5.01 2.15
C SER A 168 11.57 -3.50 1.96
N LEU A 169 11.11 -2.98 0.83
CA LEU A 169 11.19 -1.56 0.52
C LEU A 169 10.28 -0.71 1.41
N VAL A 170 9.20 -1.28 1.93
CA VAL A 170 8.35 -0.60 2.93
C VAL A 170 9.14 -0.29 4.21
N TYR A 171 10.15 -1.09 4.53
CA TYR A 171 11.02 -0.83 5.68
C TYR A 171 12.12 0.18 5.37
N MET A 172 12.65 0.16 4.13
CA MET A 172 13.71 1.07 3.69
C MET A 172 13.19 2.46 3.28
N HIS A 173 11.98 2.53 2.75
CA HIS A 173 11.30 3.76 2.34
C HIS A 173 9.93 3.85 3.03
N PRO A 174 9.92 4.12 4.33
CA PRO A 174 8.73 3.95 5.16
C PRO A 174 7.65 5.02 4.96
N ASN A 175 7.99 6.13 4.32
CA ASN A 175 7.10 7.28 4.18
C ASN A 175 6.91 7.66 2.72
N ILE A 176 5.67 8.00 2.38
CA ILE A 176 5.31 8.74 1.19
C ILE A 176 5.76 10.18 1.42
N GLN A 177 6.58 10.71 0.54
CA GLN A 177 7.03 12.10 0.62
C GLN A 177 6.27 12.94 -0.42
N GLY A 178 5.09 13.44 -0.06
CA GLY A 178 4.27 14.20 -0.99
C GLY A 178 2.81 14.22 -0.63
N ALA A 179 1.95 13.56 -1.41
CA ALA A 179 0.51 13.59 -1.22
C ALA A 179 -0.12 12.19 -1.26
N LEU A 180 -1.12 12.01 -0.43
CA LEU A 180 -1.99 10.86 -0.41
C LEU A 180 -3.44 11.35 -0.37
N MET A 181 -4.24 11.02 -1.37
CA MET A 181 -5.62 11.48 -1.48
C MET A 181 -6.52 10.29 -1.74
N SER A 182 -7.61 10.17 -1.02
CA SER A 182 -8.56 9.10 -1.26
C SER A 182 -10.00 9.54 -1.11
N TYR A 183 -10.87 8.80 -1.77
CA TYR A 183 -12.30 8.81 -1.51
C TYR A 183 -12.75 7.39 -1.21
N ARG A 184 -13.51 7.22 -0.15
CA ARG A 184 -14.07 5.94 0.26
C ARG A 184 -15.55 6.08 0.56
N ASP A 185 -16.30 5.10 0.07
CA ASP A 185 -17.69 4.90 0.44
C ASP A 185 -17.94 3.46 0.95
N LYS A 186 -19.23 3.06 1.07
CA LYS A 186 -19.62 1.72 1.53
C LYS A 186 -19.27 0.61 0.54
N ARG A 187 -19.00 0.93 -0.72
CA ARG A 187 -18.81 -0.03 -1.81
C ARG A 187 -17.39 -0.12 -2.31
N GLY A 188 -16.59 0.89 -2.03
CA GLY A 188 -15.24 0.89 -2.54
C GLY A 188 -14.45 2.12 -2.18
N TYR A 189 -13.32 2.25 -2.86
CA TYR A 189 -12.44 3.40 -2.70
C TYR A 189 -11.70 3.68 -4.02
N VAL A 190 -11.21 4.88 -4.12
CA VAL A 190 -10.14 5.29 -5.03
C VAL A 190 -9.09 6.03 -4.21
N GLU A 191 -7.81 5.75 -4.47
CA GLU A 191 -6.68 6.39 -3.76
C GLU A 191 -5.63 6.82 -4.78
N PHE A 192 -5.17 8.05 -4.66
CA PHE A 192 -4.07 8.62 -5.40
C PHE A 192 -2.91 8.89 -4.46
N MET A 193 -1.71 8.48 -4.85
CA MET A 193 -0.46 8.73 -4.15
C MET A 193 0.52 9.41 -5.08
N CYS A 194 1.17 10.47 -4.61
CA CYS A 194 2.36 11.05 -5.19
C CYS A 194 3.49 10.94 -4.17
N ASP A 195 4.53 10.19 -4.52
CA ASP A 195 5.68 9.95 -3.66
C ASP A 195 6.96 10.47 -4.33
N TRP A 196 7.50 11.58 -3.81
CA TRP A 196 8.74 12.19 -4.27
C TRP A 196 9.92 11.51 -3.59
N ARG A 197 10.56 10.61 -4.29
CA ARG A 197 11.55 9.70 -3.73
C ARG A 197 12.97 10.28 -3.68
N SER A 198 13.29 11.21 -4.57
CA SER A 198 14.58 11.88 -4.63
C SER A 198 14.46 13.24 -5.33
N SER A 199 15.01 14.27 -4.74
CA SER A 199 15.15 15.60 -5.37
C SER A 199 16.37 15.62 -6.29
N GLN A 200 16.25 16.35 -7.41
CA GLN A 200 17.33 16.53 -8.37
C GLN A 200 18.44 17.39 -7.78
N THR A 201 19.67 16.88 -7.83
CA THR A 201 20.91 17.62 -7.49
C THR A 201 21.99 17.31 -8.54
N ALA A 202 23.17 17.88 -8.38
CA ALA A 202 24.33 17.53 -9.21
C ALA A 202 24.75 16.06 -9.05
N GLU A 203 24.40 15.42 -7.93
CA GLU A 203 24.85 14.08 -7.53
C GLU A 203 23.69 13.07 -7.46
N ARG A 204 22.46 13.55 -7.47
CA ARG A 204 21.25 12.71 -7.37
C ARG A 204 20.28 13.01 -8.50
N ARG A 205 19.71 11.96 -9.03
CA ARG A 205 18.63 12.03 -10.01
C ARG A 205 17.30 12.28 -9.32
N GLU A 206 16.44 13.07 -9.94
CA GLU A 206 15.04 13.17 -9.52
C GLU A 206 14.32 11.84 -9.71
N MET A 207 13.56 11.44 -8.71
CA MET A 207 12.70 10.26 -8.79
C MET A 207 11.37 10.54 -8.09
N PHE A 208 10.28 10.22 -8.76
CA PHE A 208 8.98 10.22 -8.15
C PHE A 208 8.13 9.04 -8.63
N ARG A 209 7.14 8.70 -7.84
CA ARG A 209 6.15 7.70 -8.14
C ARG A 209 4.75 8.28 -8.01
N LEU A 210 3.92 8.06 -9.02
CA LEU A 210 2.48 8.28 -8.95
C LEU A 210 1.79 6.93 -8.92
N VAL A 211 0.78 6.79 -8.06
CA VAL A 211 -0.08 5.60 -8.02
C VAL A 211 -1.52 6.07 -7.94
N LEU A 212 -2.37 5.49 -8.77
CA LEU A 212 -3.82 5.59 -8.67
C LEU A 212 -4.36 4.18 -8.60
N ASP A 213 -4.98 3.83 -7.49
CA ASP A 213 -5.61 2.53 -7.32
C ASP A 213 -7.02 2.65 -6.76
N GLY A 214 -7.80 1.63 -7.01
CA GLY A 214 -9.16 1.61 -6.51
C GLY A 214 -9.82 0.25 -6.64
N ARG A 215 -10.88 0.11 -5.86
CA ARG A 215 -11.67 -1.10 -5.82
C ARG A 215 -13.12 -0.75 -5.60
N TYR A 216 -14.00 -1.45 -6.31
CA TYR A 216 -15.43 -1.37 -6.16
C TYR A 216 -16.01 -2.77 -5.95
N GLN A 217 -16.97 -2.89 -5.04
CA GLN A 217 -17.66 -4.15 -4.76
C GLN A 217 -19.18 -3.95 -4.79
N TYR A 218 -19.85 -4.82 -5.53
CA TYR A 218 -21.31 -4.92 -5.55
C TYR A 218 -21.72 -6.35 -5.21
N LYS A 219 -22.31 -6.55 -4.04
CA LYS A 219 -22.62 -7.88 -3.50
C LYS A 219 -21.34 -8.73 -3.45
N TRP A 220 -21.33 -9.84 -4.17
CA TRP A 220 -20.18 -10.75 -4.28
C TRP A 220 -19.20 -10.39 -5.40
N LEU A 221 -19.62 -9.57 -6.36
CA LEU A 221 -18.77 -9.16 -7.47
C LEU A 221 -17.86 -8.00 -7.06
N MET A 222 -16.60 -8.07 -7.42
CA MET A 222 -15.64 -6.98 -7.22
C MET A 222 -14.86 -6.70 -8.50
N THR A 223 -14.44 -5.46 -8.66
CA THR A 223 -13.56 -5.01 -9.73
C THR A 223 -12.67 -3.90 -9.23
N GLY A 224 -11.58 -3.66 -9.89
CA GLY A 224 -10.67 -2.59 -9.56
C GLY A 224 -9.48 -2.56 -10.49
N GLY A 225 -8.51 -1.75 -10.12
CA GLY A 225 -7.27 -1.64 -10.87
C GLY A 225 -6.25 -0.77 -10.17
N LEU A 226 -5.08 -0.74 -10.76
CA LEU A 226 -3.96 0.06 -10.32
C LEU A 226 -3.25 0.62 -11.55
N PHE A 227 -2.95 1.89 -11.51
CA PHE A 227 -2.02 2.57 -12.40
C PHE A 227 -0.83 3.05 -11.56
N SER A 228 0.39 2.81 -12.01
CA SER A 228 1.58 3.43 -11.43
C SER A 228 2.51 3.98 -12.50
N LEU A 229 3.15 5.09 -12.18
CA LEU A 229 4.21 5.69 -12.97
C LEU A 229 5.41 5.89 -12.05
N ASN A 230 6.52 5.20 -12.33
CA ASN A 230 7.83 5.53 -11.77
C ASN A 230 8.59 6.36 -12.79
N HIS A 231 9.03 7.54 -12.39
CA HIS A 231 9.82 8.44 -13.21
C HIS A 231 11.18 8.65 -12.58
N LYS A 232 12.22 8.52 -13.39
CA LYS A 232 13.60 8.80 -13.00
C LYS A 232 14.22 9.74 -14.02
N ALA A 233 14.31 11.02 -13.65
CA ALA A 233 14.91 12.08 -14.46
C ALA A 233 16.44 12.02 -14.44
N GLY A 234 17.09 12.89 -15.16
CA GLY A 234 18.55 13.08 -15.13
C GLY A 234 19.04 13.84 -13.90
N PHE A 235 20.34 14.10 -13.86
CA PHE A 235 20.97 14.98 -12.87
C PHE A 235 20.74 16.45 -13.20
N ALA A 236 20.94 17.35 -12.24
CA ALA A 236 20.91 18.80 -12.47
C ALA A 236 22.14 19.30 -13.27
N ALA A 237 23.20 18.51 -13.36
CA ALA A 237 24.38 18.81 -14.18
C ALA A 237 24.23 18.18 -15.58
N PRO A 238 24.96 18.64 -16.62
CA PRO A 238 24.84 18.15 -17.99
C PRO A 238 25.40 16.71 -18.20
N ASN A 239 25.22 15.86 -17.23
CA ASN A 239 25.53 14.44 -17.36
C ASN A 239 24.41 13.74 -18.12
N HIS A 240 24.77 13.05 -19.17
CA HIS A 240 23.89 12.46 -20.19
C HIS A 240 23.13 11.20 -19.75
N GLU A 241 22.86 10.98 -18.48
CA GLU A 241 21.99 9.89 -18.09
C GLU A 241 20.53 10.24 -18.44
N ALA A 242 19.97 9.44 -19.31
CA ALA A 242 18.64 9.67 -19.82
C ALA A 242 17.55 9.36 -18.79
N VAL A 243 16.44 9.99 -19.05
CA VAL A 243 15.19 9.75 -18.32
C VAL A 243 14.71 8.32 -18.56
N MET A 244 14.27 7.68 -17.51
CA MET A 244 13.62 6.36 -17.54
C MET A 244 12.19 6.49 -17.02
N ASP A 245 11.27 5.84 -17.68
CA ASP A 245 9.86 5.75 -17.28
C ASP A 245 9.45 4.29 -17.18
N ASP A 246 8.72 3.95 -16.11
CA ASP A 246 8.08 2.66 -15.88
C ASP A 246 6.61 2.93 -15.55
N ILE A 247 5.73 2.54 -16.47
CA ILE A 247 4.29 2.73 -16.36
C ILE A 247 3.63 1.37 -16.27
N ASN A 248 2.89 1.16 -15.19
CA ASN A 248 2.17 -0.08 -14.95
C ASN A 248 0.66 0.17 -14.92
N LEU A 249 -0.09 -0.71 -15.54
CA LEU A 249 -1.54 -0.75 -15.50
C LEU A 249 -2.00 -2.17 -15.15
N ASN A 250 -2.79 -2.29 -14.11
CA ASN A 250 -3.50 -3.52 -13.77
C ASN A 250 -5.00 -3.25 -13.74
N ALA A 251 -5.77 -4.14 -14.32
CA ALA A 251 -7.23 -4.18 -14.17
C ALA A 251 -7.64 -5.58 -13.75
N PHE A 252 -8.58 -5.71 -12.83
CA PHE A 252 -9.04 -7.00 -12.36
C PHE A 252 -10.56 -7.06 -12.16
N VAL A 253 -11.08 -8.27 -12.24
CA VAL A 253 -12.42 -8.64 -11.81
C VAL A 253 -12.33 -9.82 -10.86
N GLY A 254 -13.28 -9.95 -9.95
CA GLY A 254 -13.23 -11.02 -8.98
C GLY A 254 -14.52 -11.18 -8.19
N VAL A 255 -14.46 -12.11 -7.26
CA VAL A 255 -15.57 -12.42 -6.35
C VAL A 255 -15.10 -12.35 -4.91
N ASN A 256 -15.96 -11.79 -4.06
CA ASN A 256 -15.81 -11.83 -2.61
C ASN A 256 -16.98 -12.63 -2.03
N LEU A 257 -16.69 -13.81 -1.57
CA LEU A 257 -17.68 -14.78 -1.06
C LEU A 257 -17.66 -14.86 0.48
N SER A 258 -17.00 -13.94 1.16
CA SER A 258 -16.88 -13.95 2.64
C SER A 258 -18.23 -14.04 3.34
N SER A 259 -19.24 -13.30 2.85
CA SER A 259 -20.60 -13.32 3.43
C SER A 259 -21.46 -14.50 2.99
N TYR A 260 -20.96 -15.35 2.09
CA TYR A 260 -21.70 -16.48 1.50
C TYR A 260 -21.12 -17.83 1.89
N THR A 261 -20.07 -17.87 2.68
CA THR A 261 -19.37 -19.09 3.12
C THR A 261 -19.18 -19.09 4.64
N LEU A 262 -18.73 -20.22 5.19
CA LEU A 262 -18.36 -20.35 6.59
C LEU A 262 -16.95 -19.78 6.88
N LEU A 263 -16.24 -19.32 5.87
CA LEU A 263 -14.93 -18.69 6.02
C LEU A 263 -15.09 -17.24 6.46
N ASP A 264 -14.20 -16.77 7.32
CA ASP A 264 -14.16 -15.36 7.70
C ASP A 264 -13.87 -14.44 6.52
N SER A 265 -13.11 -14.96 5.55
CA SER A 265 -12.82 -14.25 4.28
C SER A 265 -12.59 -15.27 3.17
N LEU A 266 -13.17 -15.01 2.01
CA LEU A 266 -12.91 -15.74 0.78
C LEU A 266 -13.05 -14.82 -0.41
N SER A 267 -11.97 -14.62 -1.15
CA SER A 267 -12.00 -13.84 -2.38
C SER A 267 -11.05 -14.42 -3.42
N LEU A 268 -11.46 -14.30 -4.68
CA LEU A 268 -10.69 -14.70 -5.85
C LEU A 268 -10.78 -13.56 -6.86
N GLN A 269 -9.66 -13.15 -7.41
CA GLN A 269 -9.61 -12.17 -8.48
C GLN A 269 -8.67 -12.59 -9.60
N VAL A 270 -9.01 -12.18 -10.82
CA VAL A 270 -8.20 -12.37 -12.02
C VAL A 270 -7.97 -11.00 -12.62
N GLY A 271 -6.72 -10.67 -12.85
CA GLY A 271 -6.29 -9.40 -13.39
C GLY A 271 -5.34 -9.58 -14.57
N TYR A 272 -5.18 -8.51 -15.29
CA TYR A 272 -4.21 -8.40 -16.38
C TYR A 272 -3.28 -7.22 -16.11
N ILE A 273 -1.99 -7.44 -16.20
CA ILE A 273 -0.95 -6.42 -16.04
C ILE A 273 -0.42 -6.08 -17.43
N PHE A 274 -0.35 -4.80 -17.70
CA PHE A 274 0.34 -4.23 -18.85
C PHE A 274 1.35 -3.22 -18.32
N GLU A 275 2.57 -3.29 -18.81
CA GLU A 275 3.66 -2.40 -18.42
C GLU A 275 4.29 -1.76 -19.65
N TRP A 276 4.80 -0.57 -19.49
CA TRP A 276 5.63 0.13 -20.44
C TRP A 276 6.87 0.65 -19.74
N GLU A 277 7.98 -0.01 -19.94
CA GLU A 277 9.29 0.48 -19.52
C GLU A 277 9.99 1.17 -20.69
N ARG A 278 10.53 2.36 -20.46
CA ARG A 278 11.26 3.12 -21.44
C ARG A 278 12.58 3.66 -20.90
N ASP A 279 13.66 3.41 -21.65
CA ASP A 279 14.96 4.05 -21.47
C ASP A 279 15.15 5.07 -22.61
N ARG A 280 15.14 6.37 -22.27
CA ARG A 280 15.27 7.44 -23.29
C ARG A 280 16.71 7.63 -23.77
N ALA A 281 17.74 7.05 -23.09
CA ALA A 281 19.13 7.08 -23.58
C ALA A 281 19.31 6.24 -24.83
N THR A 282 18.71 5.07 -24.83
CA THR A 282 18.79 4.10 -25.91
C THR A 282 17.59 4.17 -26.86
N ASP A 283 16.60 4.99 -26.53
CA ASP A 283 15.26 5.06 -27.17
C ASP A 283 14.57 3.69 -27.22
N GLU A 284 14.88 2.83 -26.23
CA GLU A 284 14.32 1.49 -26.11
C GLU A 284 13.02 1.54 -25.32
N SER A 285 11.97 0.92 -25.85
CA SER A 285 10.67 0.74 -25.18
C SER A 285 10.28 -0.71 -25.18
N LEU A 286 9.94 -1.24 -23.99
CA LEU A 286 9.48 -2.59 -23.80
C LEU A 286 8.06 -2.58 -23.23
N PHE A 287 7.27 -3.60 -23.56
CA PHE A 287 5.85 -3.69 -23.20
C PHE A 287 5.53 -5.04 -22.57
N PRO A 288 6.09 -5.33 -21.39
CA PRO A 288 5.77 -6.58 -20.70
C PRO A 288 4.30 -6.64 -20.30
N GLN A 289 3.75 -7.85 -20.29
CA GLN A 289 2.36 -8.06 -19.93
C GLN A 289 2.13 -9.45 -19.35
N GLY A 290 1.07 -9.60 -18.57
CA GLY A 290 0.76 -10.90 -17.99
C GLY A 290 -0.57 -10.96 -17.27
N MET A 291 -0.97 -12.18 -16.94
CA MET A 291 -2.16 -12.48 -16.16
C MET A 291 -1.77 -12.68 -14.70
N LEU A 292 -2.56 -12.12 -13.81
CA LEU A 292 -2.43 -12.26 -12.37
C LEU A 292 -3.70 -12.87 -11.79
N VAL A 293 -3.56 -13.93 -11.00
CA VAL A 293 -4.68 -14.53 -10.25
C VAL A 293 -4.34 -14.48 -8.78
N GLU A 294 -5.25 -13.97 -7.97
CA GLU A 294 -5.05 -13.86 -6.52
C GLU A 294 -6.23 -14.49 -5.78
N LEU A 295 -5.91 -15.42 -4.89
CA LEU A 295 -6.84 -16.07 -3.98
C LEU A 295 -6.49 -15.66 -2.55
N TYR A 296 -7.49 -15.32 -1.77
CA TYR A 296 -7.37 -15.17 -0.32
C TYR A 296 -8.48 -15.91 0.39
N ALA A 297 -8.11 -16.74 1.35
CA ALA A 297 -9.04 -17.43 2.23
C ALA A 297 -8.58 -17.28 3.68
N ARG A 298 -9.51 -17.12 4.61
CA ARG A 298 -9.24 -17.12 6.03
C ARG A 298 -10.35 -17.85 6.79
N TRP A 299 -9.92 -18.64 7.72
CA TRP A 299 -10.80 -19.33 8.65
C TRP A 299 -10.19 -19.33 10.06
N TRP A 300 -10.88 -18.70 11.00
CA TRP A 300 -10.43 -18.55 12.37
C TRP A 300 -9.00 -17.99 12.47
N PHE A 301 -8.02 -18.81 12.89
CA PHE A 301 -6.62 -18.39 13.01
C PHE A 301 -5.75 -18.74 11.80
N LEU A 302 -6.31 -19.36 10.78
CA LEU A 302 -5.59 -19.75 9.57
C LEU A 302 -5.92 -18.84 8.41
N GLY A 303 -4.90 -18.46 7.65
CA GLY A 303 -5.00 -17.72 6.40
C GLY A 303 -4.23 -18.41 5.29
N LEU A 304 -4.76 -18.30 4.10
CA LEU A 304 -4.12 -18.72 2.85
C LEU A 304 -4.19 -17.55 1.88
N LYS A 305 -3.04 -17.13 1.36
CA LYS A 305 -2.97 -16.25 0.20
C LYS A 305 -2.22 -16.97 -0.91
N ASN A 306 -2.75 -16.97 -2.12
CA ASN A 306 -2.05 -17.45 -3.30
C ASN A 306 -2.07 -16.37 -4.36
N THR A 307 -0.92 -16.14 -4.98
CA THR A 307 -0.73 -15.23 -6.10
C THR A 307 -0.06 -16.00 -7.20
N PHE A 308 -0.73 -16.11 -8.34
CA PHE A 308 -0.22 -16.76 -9.55
C PHE A 308 -0.04 -15.72 -10.65
N TYR A 309 1.14 -15.65 -11.23
CA TYR A 309 1.47 -14.80 -12.35
C TYR A 309 1.95 -15.64 -13.53
N TYR A 310 1.49 -15.29 -14.72
CA TYR A 310 1.98 -15.85 -15.98
C TYR A 310 2.04 -14.76 -17.04
N GLY A 311 3.22 -14.50 -17.57
CA GLY A 311 3.42 -13.44 -18.54
C GLY A 311 4.89 -13.20 -18.91
N ASP A 312 5.19 -12.00 -19.28
CA ASP A 312 6.54 -11.54 -19.58
C ASP A 312 7.29 -11.16 -18.30
N ASN A 313 8.62 -10.97 -18.41
CA ASN A 313 9.41 -10.35 -17.34
C ASN A 313 8.92 -8.90 -17.11
N LEU A 314 8.33 -8.63 -15.93
CA LEU A 314 7.85 -7.28 -15.57
C LEU A 314 8.97 -6.31 -15.17
N GLN A 315 10.23 -6.71 -15.23
CA GLN A 315 11.37 -5.87 -14.82
C GLN A 315 12.53 -5.98 -15.82
N PRO A 316 12.28 -5.74 -17.11
CA PRO A 316 13.28 -6.01 -18.15
C PRO A 316 14.53 -5.14 -18.03
N PHE A 317 14.43 -3.91 -17.49
CA PHE A 317 15.59 -3.04 -17.29
C PHE A 317 16.22 -3.14 -15.89
N ARG A 318 15.77 -4.06 -15.04
CA ARG A 318 16.32 -4.19 -13.69
C ARG A 318 17.81 -4.47 -13.65
N ALA A 319 18.33 -5.26 -14.58
CA ALA A 319 19.77 -5.53 -14.69
C ALA A 319 20.59 -4.26 -14.95
N ARG A 320 20.01 -3.28 -15.65
CA ARG A 320 20.66 -1.99 -15.95
C ARG A 320 20.42 -0.96 -14.83
N ASN A 321 19.34 -1.09 -14.08
CA ASN A 321 18.93 -0.15 -13.07
C ASN A 321 18.11 -0.80 -11.94
N ALA A 322 18.80 -1.40 -10.98
CA ALA A 322 18.21 -2.22 -9.92
C ALA A 322 17.18 -1.47 -9.02
N TYR A 323 17.22 -0.14 -8.99
CA TYR A 323 16.37 0.68 -8.10
C TYR A 323 15.25 1.43 -8.84
N PHE A 324 15.09 1.19 -10.12
CA PHE A 324 14.07 1.86 -10.92
C PHE A 324 12.71 1.21 -10.73
N ASN A 325 12.59 -0.07 -11.05
CA ASN A 325 11.41 -0.86 -10.75
C ASN A 325 11.53 -1.41 -9.31
N LEU A 326 10.54 -1.12 -8.48
CA LEU A 326 10.53 -1.50 -7.06
C LEU A 326 9.72 -2.77 -6.77
N GLY A 327 9.23 -3.44 -7.81
CA GLY A 327 8.52 -4.71 -7.68
C GLY A 327 9.42 -5.84 -7.17
N ASP A 328 8.80 -6.89 -6.67
CA ASP A 328 9.50 -8.09 -6.24
C ASP A 328 10.23 -8.73 -7.43
N PRO A 329 11.54 -9.00 -7.32
CA PRO A 329 12.32 -9.62 -8.37
C PRO A 329 11.78 -10.95 -8.91
N PHE A 330 10.92 -11.65 -8.19
CA PHE A 330 10.27 -12.87 -8.68
C PHE A 330 9.41 -12.64 -9.93
N TYR A 331 8.92 -11.42 -10.15
CA TYR A 331 8.17 -11.07 -11.36
C TYR A 331 9.05 -10.91 -12.62
N GLN A 332 10.36 -11.15 -12.52
CA GLN A 332 11.21 -11.39 -13.69
C GLN A 332 10.96 -12.77 -14.31
N SER A 333 10.41 -13.71 -13.56
CA SER A 333 10.04 -15.04 -14.06
C SER A 333 8.74 -14.98 -14.87
N ARG A 334 8.69 -15.70 -15.99
CA ARG A 334 7.49 -15.83 -16.83
C ARG A 334 6.34 -16.55 -16.15
N LEU A 335 6.67 -17.44 -15.22
CA LEU A 335 5.71 -18.14 -14.38
C LEU A 335 6.16 -17.99 -12.93
N TYR A 336 5.31 -17.39 -12.13
CA TYR A 336 5.55 -17.22 -10.71
C TYR A 336 4.31 -17.58 -9.91
N ASN A 337 4.49 -18.36 -8.87
CA ASN A 337 3.44 -18.66 -7.89
C ASN A 337 3.97 -18.42 -6.49
N ARG A 338 3.22 -17.65 -5.72
CA ARG A 338 3.46 -17.43 -4.29
C ARG A 338 2.27 -17.97 -3.51
N THR A 339 2.55 -18.82 -2.54
CA THR A 339 1.56 -19.33 -1.59
C THR A 339 1.99 -18.96 -0.17
N ASP A 340 1.21 -18.16 0.51
CA ASP A 340 1.45 -17.76 1.90
C ASP A 340 0.48 -18.55 2.80
N LEU A 341 1.01 -19.38 3.67
CA LEU A 341 0.28 -20.02 4.77
C LEU A 341 0.47 -19.18 6.03
N ILE A 342 -0.62 -18.63 6.55
CA ILE A 342 -0.59 -17.65 7.62
C ILE A 342 -1.25 -18.25 8.87
N VAL A 343 -0.56 -18.17 10.00
CA VAL A 343 -1.10 -18.53 11.31
C VAL A 343 -1.19 -17.26 12.15
N TYR A 344 -2.40 -16.81 12.43
CA TYR A 344 -2.64 -15.68 13.30
C TYR A 344 -2.59 -16.13 14.76
N LEU A 345 -1.48 -15.86 15.42
CA LEU A 345 -1.24 -16.25 16.80
C LEU A 345 -2.06 -15.40 17.79
N TYR A 346 -2.21 -14.09 17.48
CA TYR A 346 -3.05 -13.18 18.23
C TYR A 346 -3.52 -12.02 17.36
N ARG A 347 -4.78 -11.64 17.50
CA ARG A 347 -5.36 -10.47 16.79
C ARG A 347 -6.32 -9.73 17.71
N SER A 348 -6.11 -8.42 17.81
CA SER A 348 -7.03 -7.49 18.46
C SER A 348 -7.09 -6.19 17.67
N SER A 349 -7.80 -5.18 18.18
CA SER A 349 -7.86 -3.86 17.56
C SER A 349 -6.50 -3.16 17.52
N PHE A 350 -5.57 -3.50 18.41
CA PHE A 350 -4.28 -2.84 18.56
C PHE A 350 -3.07 -3.77 18.44
N VAL A 351 -3.26 -5.09 18.42
CA VAL A 351 -2.17 -6.06 18.22
C VAL A 351 -2.49 -7.00 17.07
N ASN A 352 -1.50 -7.21 16.21
CA ASN A 352 -1.52 -8.25 15.20
C ASN A 352 -0.21 -9.06 15.29
N PHE A 353 -0.32 -10.32 15.65
CA PHE A 353 0.79 -11.24 15.77
C PHE A 353 0.53 -12.47 14.92
N TYR A 354 1.38 -12.70 13.91
CA TYR A 354 1.23 -13.82 13.00
C TYR A 354 2.56 -14.35 12.51
N PHE A 355 2.54 -15.62 12.17
CA PHE A 355 3.56 -16.32 11.41
C PHE A 355 3.07 -16.53 9.98
N SER A 356 3.94 -16.37 8.99
CA SER A 356 3.66 -16.67 7.58
C SER A 356 4.77 -17.51 7.00
N TRP A 357 4.40 -18.62 6.40
CA TRP A 357 5.30 -19.42 5.58
C TRP A 357 4.95 -19.16 4.12
N ASN A 358 5.84 -18.49 3.42
CA ASN A 358 5.67 -18.09 2.04
C ASN A 358 6.49 -19.02 1.15
N MET A 359 5.83 -19.68 0.23
CA MET A 359 6.42 -20.56 -0.75
C MET A 359 6.41 -19.86 -2.11
N HIS A 360 7.59 -19.69 -2.71
CA HIS A 360 7.78 -19.03 -4.00
C HIS A 360 8.22 -20.06 -5.03
N TYR A 361 7.48 -20.20 -6.10
CA TYR A 361 7.82 -21.03 -7.24
C TYR A 361 8.00 -20.17 -8.49
N ASP A 362 9.18 -20.23 -9.12
CA ASP A 362 9.61 -19.36 -10.22
C ASP A 362 9.95 -20.12 -11.50
N THR A 363 9.25 -21.18 -11.82
CA THR A 363 9.53 -22.07 -12.97
C THR A 363 10.64 -23.11 -12.68
N TYR A 364 11.69 -22.76 -11.96
CA TYR A 364 12.87 -23.61 -11.76
C TYR A 364 13.02 -24.06 -10.30
N HIS A 365 12.63 -23.21 -9.34
CA HIS A 365 12.92 -23.44 -7.94
C HIS A 365 11.67 -23.25 -7.07
N LEU A 366 11.51 -24.16 -6.12
CA LEU A 366 10.66 -23.90 -4.96
C LEU A 366 11.54 -23.30 -3.87
N GLN A 367 11.19 -22.10 -3.41
CA GLN A 367 11.95 -21.30 -2.46
C GLN A 367 11.06 -20.95 -1.28
N HIS A 368 11.66 -20.76 -0.13
CA HIS A 368 10.93 -20.58 1.11
C HIS A 368 11.29 -19.26 1.76
N GLN A 369 10.28 -18.65 2.38
CA GLN A 369 10.42 -17.48 3.21
C GLN A 369 9.57 -17.68 4.46
N GLN A 370 10.16 -17.54 5.64
CA GLN A 370 9.43 -17.60 6.90
C GLN A 370 9.42 -16.21 7.54
N GLN A 371 8.22 -15.73 7.85
CA GLN A 371 8.05 -14.41 8.46
C GLN A 371 7.34 -14.54 9.81
N LEU A 372 7.85 -13.85 10.83
CA LEU A 372 7.17 -13.67 12.11
C LEU A 372 7.02 -12.18 12.35
N ILE A 373 5.78 -11.73 12.45
CA ILE A 373 5.47 -10.30 12.55
C ILE A 373 4.62 -10.06 13.78
N VAL A 374 5.11 -9.17 14.63
CA VAL A 374 4.34 -8.60 15.74
C VAL A 374 4.17 -7.12 15.44
N ARG A 375 2.94 -6.66 15.41
CA ARG A 375 2.63 -5.24 15.31
C ARG A 375 1.71 -4.83 16.44
N PHE A 376 2.09 -3.79 17.13
CA PHE A 376 1.29 -3.10 18.12
C PHE A 376 1.08 -1.67 17.66
N ASN A 377 -0.16 -1.26 17.53
CA ASN A 377 -0.50 0.11 17.15
C ASN A 377 -1.46 0.68 18.20
N LEU A 378 -1.00 1.73 18.85
CA LEU A 378 -1.75 2.47 19.84
C LEU A 378 -2.07 3.85 19.28
N ASP A 379 -3.34 4.11 19.08
CA ASP A 379 -3.86 5.39 18.60
C ASP A 379 -4.81 5.97 19.65
N GLY A 380 -4.66 7.24 19.99
CA GLY A 380 -5.48 7.85 21.01
C GLY A 380 -5.62 9.37 20.86
N ILE A 381 -6.68 9.89 21.47
CA ILE A 381 -7.00 11.30 21.53
C ILE A 381 -6.84 11.79 22.96
N TRP A 382 -5.93 12.74 23.18
CA TRP A 382 -5.76 13.40 24.47
C TRP A 382 -6.81 14.47 24.67
N HIS A 383 -7.68 14.33 25.66
CA HIS A 383 -8.67 15.35 26.03
C HIS A 383 -8.08 16.41 26.97
N ARG A 384 -8.63 17.64 26.92
CA ARG A 384 -8.19 18.82 27.67
C ARG A 384 -8.09 18.62 29.19
N HIS A 385 -8.69 17.57 29.73
CA HIS A 385 -8.66 17.21 31.14
C HIS A 385 -7.68 16.07 31.49
N GLY A 386 -6.76 15.73 30.57
CA GLY A 386 -5.78 14.68 30.81
C GLY A 386 -6.32 13.24 30.74
N GLU A 387 -7.57 13.05 30.36
CA GLU A 387 -8.14 11.73 30.15
C GLU A 387 -7.76 11.14 28.79
N LEU A 388 -7.13 10.00 28.79
CA LEU A 388 -6.88 9.19 27.59
C LEU A 388 -8.18 8.43 27.26
N ARG A 389 -8.88 8.85 26.19
CA ARG A 389 -9.96 8.06 25.62
C ARG A 389 -9.48 7.31 24.38
N GLY A 390 -9.88 6.05 24.25
CA GLY A 390 -9.51 5.17 23.16
C GLY A 390 -8.59 4.03 23.55
N LEU A 391 -7.87 4.13 24.67
CA LEU A 391 -7.05 3.05 25.20
C LEU A 391 -7.86 1.95 25.90
N PHE A 392 -9.03 2.30 26.49
CA PHE A 392 -9.79 1.42 27.37
C PHE A 392 -11.30 1.41 27.09
N ASP A 393 -11.77 2.13 26.07
CA ASP A 393 -13.17 2.03 25.68
C ASP A 393 -13.39 0.70 24.93
N LYS A 394 -14.13 -0.20 25.60
CA LYS A 394 -14.63 -1.46 25.04
C LYS A 394 -15.74 -1.19 24.04
#